data_9852d22c768fdb9c33c81fc7e018d559
#
_entry.id   9852d22c768fdb9c33c81fc7e018d559
#
_cell.length_a   1.000
_cell.length_b   1.000
_cell.length_c   1.000
_cell.angle_alpha   90.00
_cell.angle_beta   90.00
_cell.angle_gamma   90.00
#
_symmetry.space_group_name_H-M   'P 1'
#
loop_
_entity.id
_entity.type
_entity.pdbx_description
1 polymer ?
#
loop_
_entity_poly.entity_id
_entity_poly.type
_entity_poly.pdbx_seq_one_letter_code
_entity_poly.pdbx_strand_id
1 'polypeptide(L)'
;MKVKIKKLVENAIIPTYAKDGDAGMDLTATSKTYDEHGNVVYGTGIAIEIPKGYVGLVFPRSSICKTDLLLTNSVGVIDSGYRGEIMAKFTYMHMHNKKYEIGDRIAQLIIMPYPTIEFEEVDELSETERGEGGYGSSGK
;
A
#
# COMPACT_ATOMS: atom_id res chain seq x y z
N MET A 1 1.03 -2.08 -19.99
CA MET A 1 -0.16 -2.88 -19.59
C MET A 1 -1.31 -1.93 -19.29
N LYS A 2 -2.52 -2.25 -19.73
CA LYS A 2 -3.72 -1.46 -19.40
C LYS A 2 -4.44 -2.08 -18.21
N VAL A 3 -4.78 -1.27 -17.19
CA VAL A 3 -5.53 -1.67 -16.00
C VAL A 3 -6.79 -0.82 -15.94
N LYS A 4 -7.94 -1.46 -15.73
CA LYS A 4 -9.20 -0.72 -15.62
C LYS A 4 -9.31 -0.04 -14.26
N ILE A 5 -9.77 1.20 -14.28
CA ILE A 5 -9.99 2.01 -13.07
C ILE A 5 -11.33 2.72 -13.18
N LYS A 6 -12.03 2.81 -12.07
CA LYS A 6 -13.32 3.48 -11.96
C LYS A 6 -13.23 4.59 -10.91
N LYS A 7 -13.67 5.79 -11.26
CA LYS A 7 -13.93 6.86 -10.29
C LYS A 7 -15.26 6.57 -9.59
N LEU A 8 -15.24 6.57 -8.28
CA LEU A 8 -16.42 6.39 -7.42
C LEU A 8 -17.02 7.74 -7.03
N VAL A 9 -16.20 8.80 -7.09
CA VAL A 9 -16.61 10.19 -6.86
C VAL A 9 -16.03 11.07 -7.97
N GLU A 10 -16.70 12.17 -8.27
CA GLU A 10 -16.35 13.04 -9.41
C GLU A 10 -14.95 13.63 -9.29
N ASN A 11 -14.57 14.07 -8.09
CA ASN A 11 -13.28 14.70 -7.80
C ASN A 11 -12.14 13.69 -7.58
N ALA A 12 -12.35 12.39 -7.77
CA ALA A 12 -11.28 11.40 -7.70
C ALA A 12 -10.20 11.67 -8.76
N ILE A 13 -8.95 11.50 -8.36
CA ILE A 13 -7.78 11.68 -9.23
C ILE A 13 -7.28 10.31 -9.65
N ILE A 14 -7.18 10.08 -10.96
CA ILE A 14 -6.58 8.86 -11.51
C ILE A 14 -5.07 8.91 -11.22
N PRO A 15 -4.51 7.87 -10.55
CA PRO A 15 -3.08 7.83 -10.24
C PRO A 15 -2.22 7.86 -11.50
N THR A 16 -1.16 8.63 -11.46
CA THR A 16 -0.16 8.73 -12.53
C THR A 16 1.24 8.70 -11.95
N TYR A 17 2.22 8.32 -12.77
CA TYR A 17 3.62 8.49 -12.42
C TYR A 17 3.97 9.99 -12.46
N ALA A 18 4.65 10.49 -11.43
CA ALA A 18 5.05 11.88 -11.39
C ALA A 18 6.17 12.19 -12.39
N LYS A 19 7.05 11.22 -12.63
CA LYS A 19 8.18 11.30 -13.56
C LYS A 19 8.37 9.98 -14.28
N ASP A 20 9.02 10.04 -15.41
CA ASP A 20 9.48 8.85 -16.12
C ASP A 20 10.47 8.07 -15.24
N GLY A 21 10.26 6.75 -15.15
CA GLY A 21 11.06 5.85 -14.31
C GLY A 21 10.56 5.72 -12.86
N ASP A 22 9.55 6.48 -12.43
CA ASP A 22 8.93 6.25 -11.12
C ASP A 22 8.24 4.87 -11.08
N ALA A 23 8.37 4.16 -9.96
CA ALA A 23 7.71 2.85 -9.78
C ALA A 23 6.31 2.99 -9.16
N GLY A 24 6.10 4.00 -8.33
CA GLY A 24 4.85 4.25 -7.61
C GLY A 24 4.02 5.36 -8.25
N MET A 25 2.71 5.17 -8.26
CA MET A 25 1.73 6.16 -8.66
C MET A 25 1.09 6.77 -7.41
N ASP A 26 1.04 8.08 -7.32
CA ASP A 26 0.49 8.77 -6.15
C ASP A 26 -1.03 8.56 -6.00
N LEU A 27 -1.46 8.27 -4.78
CA LEU A 27 -2.85 8.18 -4.36
C LEU A 27 -3.24 9.45 -3.62
N THR A 28 -4.29 10.13 -4.08
CA THR A 28 -4.77 11.39 -3.54
C THR A 28 -6.02 11.19 -2.71
N ALA A 29 -6.08 11.78 -1.52
CA ALA A 29 -7.24 11.72 -0.64
C ALA A 29 -8.43 12.52 -1.19
N THR A 30 -9.60 11.89 -1.25
CA THR A 30 -10.89 12.55 -1.55
C THR A 30 -11.82 12.63 -0.35
N SER A 31 -11.56 11.81 0.67
CA SER A 31 -12.29 11.80 1.94
C SER A 31 -11.37 11.54 3.12
N LYS A 32 -11.81 11.94 4.30
CA LYS A 32 -11.11 11.73 5.56
C LYS A 32 -12.13 11.46 6.65
N THR A 33 -12.03 10.30 7.28
CA THR A 33 -12.88 9.86 8.39
C THR A 33 -12.02 9.26 9.50
N TYR A 34 -12.65 8.93 10.61
CA TYR A 34 -11.98 8.25 11.73
C TYR A 34 -12.72 6.95 12.03
N ASP A 35 -11.97 5.90 12.34
CA ASP A 35 -12.55 4.65 12.79
C ASP A 35 -12.76 4.63 14.32
N GLU A 36 -13.33 3.56 14.83
CA GLU A 36 -13.63 3.35 16.25
C GLU A 36 -12.37 3.30 17.15
N HIS A 37 -11.19 3.07 16.56
CA HIS A 37 -9.90 3.05 17.27
C HIS A 37 -9.15 4.39 17.19
N GLY A 38 -9.76 5.41 16.57
CA GLY A 38 -9.15 6.72 16.40
C GLY A 38 -8.14 6.81 15.25
N ASN A 39 -8.05 5.79 14.40
CA ASN A 39 -7.24 5.86 13.19
C ASN A 39 -7.90 6.79 12.17
N VAL A 40 -7.09 7.52 11.43
CA VAL A 40 -7.57 8.31 10.30
C VAL A 40 -7.63 7.44 9.03
N VAL A 41 -8.78 7.48 8.36
CA VAL A 41 -9.06 6.71 7.15
C VAL A 41 -9.25 7.67 5.99
N TYR A 42 -8.39 7.55 4.97
CA TYR A 42 -8.50 8.33 3.74
C TYR A 42 -9.06 7.45 2.62
N GLY A 43 -10.13 7.91 1.99
CA GLY A 43 -10.61 7.36 0.74
C GLY A 43 -9.94 8.07 -0.44
N THR A 44 -9.74 7.36 -1.53
CA THR A 44 -9.18 7.91 -2.78
C THR A 44 -10.23 8.13 -3.86
N GLY A 45 -11.45 7.63 -3.63
CA GLY A 45 -12.55 7.71 -4.58
C GLY A 45 -12.35 6.88 -5.85
N ILE A 46 -11.44 5.92 -5.84
CA ILE A 46 -11.18 5.03 -6.99
C ILE A 46 -11.30 3.56 -6.63
N ALA A 47 -11.71 2.76 -7.59
CA ALA A 47 -11.67 1.30 -7.56
C ALA A 47 -10.91 0.80 -8.80
N ILE A 48 -10.11 -0.26 -8.64
CA ILE A 48 -9.20 -0.76 -9.68
C ILE A 48 -9.46 -2.24 -9.90
N GLU A 49 -9.55 -2.63 -11.17
CA GLU A 49 -9.59 -4.04 -11.58
C GLU A 49 -8.18 -4.53 -11.88
N ILE A 50 -7.47 -5.00 -10.85
CA ILE A 50 -6.11 -5.52 -11.01
C ILE A 50 -6.18 -6.85 -11.75
N PRO A 51 -5.38 -7.06 -12.83
CA PRO A 51 -5.38 -8.29 -13.57
C PRO A 51 -4.95 -9.50 -12.72
N LYS A 52 -5.51 -10.67 -13.02
CA LYS A 52 -5.09 -11.93 -12.39
C LYS A 52 -3.59 -12.17 -12.61
N GLY A 53 -2.88 -12.62 -11.58
CA GLY A 53 -1.42 -12.76 -11.58
C GLY A 53 -0.66 -11.49 -11.21
N TYR A 54 -1.39 -10.41 -10.85
CA TYR A 54 -0.83 -9.15 -10.36
C TYR A 54 -1.42 -8.80 -9.01
N VAL A 55 -0.67 -8.04 -8.25
CA VAL A 55 -1.07 -7.49 -6.95
C VAL A 55 -0.88 -5.98 -6.96
N GLY A 56 -1.80 -5.27 -6.33
CA GLY A 56 -1.62 -3.86 -5.99
C GLY A 56 -1.03 -3.73 -4.58
N LEU A 57 0.02 -2.96 -4.46
CA LEU A 57 0.66 -2.68 -3.18
C LEU A 57 0.56 -1.19 -2.88
N VAL A 58 -0.03 -0.86 -1.75
CA VAL A 58 -0.15 0.51 -1.26
C VAL A 58 0.92 0.74 -0.22
N PHE A 59 1.88 1.58 -0.56
CA PHE A 59 2.97 1.98 0.31
C PHE A 59 2.77 3.41 0.82
N PRO A 60 3.32 3.75 2.00
CA PRO A 60 3.47 5.14 2.38
C PRO A 60 4.39 5.87 1.39
N ARG A 61 4.21 7.18 1.29
CA ARG A 61 5.14 8.07 0.58
C ARG A 61 6.23 8.55 1.54
N SER A 62 7.36 8.97 1.02
CA SER A 62 8.44 9.56 1.83
C SER A 62 7.96 10.79 2.64
N SER A 63 6.96 11.51 2.15
CA SER A 63 6.37 12.65 2.86
C SER A 63 5.71 12.29 4.20
N ILE A 64 5.44 11.01 4.47
CA ILE A 64 4.91 10.54 5.76
C ILE A 64 5.83 10.94 6.92
N CYS A 65 7.14 11.06 6.68
CA CYS A 65 8.12 11.53 7.67
C CYS A 65 7.85 12.94 8.20
N LYS A 66 7.02 13.73 7.51
CA LYS A 66 6.60 15.07 7.91
C LYS A 66 5.27 15.09 8.67
N THR A 67 4.71 13.92 8.91
CA THR A 67 3.45 13.72 9.63
C THR A 67 3.70 12.93 10.92
N ASP A 68 2.67 12.82 11.75
CA ASP A 68 2.67 11.95 12.94
C ASP A 68 1.96 10.62 12.65
N LEU A 69 1.95 10.20 11.39
CA LEU A 69 1.19 9.06 10.90
C LEU A 69 2.08 7.85 10.60
N LEU A 70 1.53 6.66 10.84
CA LEU A 70 2.02 5.39 10.32
C LEU A 70 0.90 4.70 9.56
N LEU A 71 1.22 4.12 8.40
CA LEU A 71 0.26 3.27 7.69
C LEU A 71 -0.03 2.05 8.55
N THR A 72 -1.29 1.89 8.98
CA THR A 72 -1.71 0.93 10.01
C THR A 72 -1.35 -0.52 9.67
N ASN A 73 -1.44 -0.90 8.41
CA ASN A 73 -1.10 -2.24 7.92
C ASN A 73 0.29 -2.32 7.26
N SER A 74 1.14 -1.32 7.43
CA SER A 74 2.50 -1.22 6.87
C SER A 74 2.53 -1.19 5.34
N VAL A 75 1.95 -2.16 4.66
CA VAL A 75 1.73 -2.24 3.21
C VAL A 75 0.33 -2.77 2.97
N GLY A 76 -0.48 -2.01 2.23
CA GLY A 76 -1.80 -2.49 1.79
C GLY A 76 -1.65 -3.46 0.63
N VAL A 77 -2.22 -4.66 0.75
CA VAL A 77 -2.25 -5.66 -0.32
C VAL A 77 -3.63 -5.64 -0.96
N ILE A 78 -3.66 -5.37 -2.27
CA ILE A 78 -4.90 -5.31 -3.05
C ILE A 78 -4.92 -6.49 -4.03
N ASP A 79 -5.81 -7.40 -3.75
CA ASP A 79 -6.01 -8.61 -4.55
C ASP A 79 -6.67 -8.29 -5.91
N SER A 80 -6.41 -9.13 -6.90
CA SER A 80 -7.01 -9.02 -8.25
C SER A 80 -8.54 -9.11 -8.24
N GLY A 81 -9.13 -9.76 -7.22
CA GLY A 81 -10.58 -9.87 -7.04
C GLY A 81 -11.24 -8.69 -6.31
N TYR A 82 -10.46 -7.78 -5.74
CA TYR A 82 -11.00 -6.64 -5.01
C TYR A 82 -11.61 -5.60 -5.95
N ARG A 83 -12.83 -5.14 -5.64
CA ARG A 83 -13.56 -4.13 -6.42
C ARG A 83 -14.01 -2.93 -5.59
N GLY A 84 -13.61 -2.88 -4.33
CA GLY A 84 -13.91 -1.77 -3.44
C GLY A 84 -13.02 -0.56 -3.67
N GLU A 85 -13.33 0.49 -2.93
CA GLU A 85 -12.51 1.71 -2.91
C GLU A 85 -11.12 1.44 -2.36
N ILE A 86 -10.10 1.99 -3.02
CA ILE A 86 -8.75 2.01 -2.50
C ILE A 86 -8.67 3.04 -1.39
N MET A 87 -8.36 2.61 -0.19
CA MET A 87 -8.26 3.45 1.00
C MET A 87 -6.91 3.25 1.69
N ALA A 88 -6.47 4.25 2.43
CA ALA A 88 -5.32 4.16 3.31
C ALA A 88 -5.71 4.56 4.72
N LYS A 89 -5.41 3.68 5.69
CA LYS A 89 -5.67 3.89 7.10
C LYS A 89 -4.35 4.14 7.82
N PHE A 90 -4.32 5.19 8.64
CA PHE A 90 -3.13 5.56 9.40
C PHE A 90 -3.44 5.67 10.89
N THR A 91 -2.50 5.23 11.70
CA THR A 91 -2.50 5.46 13.15
C THR A 91 -1.57 6.63 13.49
N TYR A 92 -1.87 7.32 14.58
CA TYR A 92 -1.01 8.39 15.08
C TYR A 92 0.10 7.84 15.97
N MET A 93 1.34 8.28 15.74
CA MET A 93 2.49 7.96 16.59
C MET A 93 2.56 8.86 17.82
N HIS A 94 2.11 10.11 17.70
CA HIS A 94 2.22 11.16 18.71
C HIS A 94 0.98 12.04 18.76
N MET A 95 0.86 12.82 19.84
CA MET A 95 -0.30 13.69 20.08
C MET A 95 -0.33 14.99 19.25
N HIS A 96 0.62 15.23 18.37
CA HIS A 96 0.76 16.51 17.65
C HIS A 96 -0.16 16.67 16.44
N ASN A 97 -0.81 15.62 16.00
CA ASN A 97 -1.85 15.64 14.95
C ASN A 97 -1.44 16.18 13.56
N LYS A 98 -0.15 16.15 13.23
CA LYS A 98 0.26 16.39 11.85
C LYS A 98 -0.19 15.26 10.96
N LYS A 99 -1.09 15.55 10.04
CA LYS A 99 -1.75 14.59 9.17
C LYS A 99 -1.89 15.13 7.76
N TYR A 100 -2.27 14.25 6.85
CA TYR A 100 -2.70 14.65 5.52
C TYR A 100 -4.09 15.27 5.55
N GLU A 101 -4.37 16.13 4.57
CA GLU A 101 -5.69 16.70 4.31
C GLU A 101 -6.26 16.18 3.00
N ILE A 102 -7.57 16.39 2.78
CA ILE A 102 -8.21 16.09 1.49
C ILE A 102 -7.50 16.87 0.39
N GLY A 103 -7.16 16.19 -0.71
CA GLY A 103 -6.37 16.74 -1.81
C GLY A 103 -4.87 16.44 -1.71
N ASP A 104 -4.39 15.99 -0.55
CA ASP A 104 -3.00 15.56 -0.40
C ASP A 104 -2.75 14.19 -1.04
N ARG A 105 -1.53 13.98 -1.51
CA ARG A 105 -1.01 12.68 -1.93
C ARG A 105 -0.56 11.93 -0.69
N ILE A 106 -1.34 10.91 -0.30
CA ILE A 106 -1.25 10.24 1.01
C ILE A 106 -0.47 8.93 1.00
N ALA A 107 -0.42 8.29 -0.14
CA ALA A 107 0.19 6.98 -0.34
C ALA A 107 0.62 6.83 -1.80
N GLN A 108 1.26 5.73 -2.13
CA GLN A 108 1.61 5.38 -3.51
C GLN A 108 1.23 3.94 -3.81
N LEU A 109 0.78 3.71 -5.05
CA LEU A 109 0.37 2.41 -5.56
C LEU A 109 1.42 1.86 -6.51
N ILE A 110 1.81 0.60 -6.29
CA ILE A 110 2.62 -0.18 -7.23
C ILE A 110 1.81 -1.40 -7.63
N ILE A 111 1.72 -1.68 -8.92
CA ILE A 111 1.12 -2.91 -9.45
C ILE A 111 2.24 -3.77 -10.02
N MET A 112 2.38 -5.00 -9.54
CA MET A 112 3.44 -5.90 -9.94
C MET A 112 2.95 -7.34 -10.09
N PRO A 113 3.60 -8.15 -10.95
CA PRO A 113 3.28 -9.57 -11.05
C PRO A 113 3.77 -10.34 -9.81
N TYR A 114 3.10 -11.45 -9.52
CA TYR A 114 3.56 -12.40 -8.51
C TYR A 114 3.36 -13.83 -9.02
N PRO A 115 4.24 -14.78 -8.63
CA PRO A 115 4.03 -16.19 -8.94
C PRO A 115 2.93 -16.79 -8.06
N THR A 116 2.12 -17.66 -8.63
CA THR A 116 1.22 -18.50 -7.82
C THR A 116 2.05 -19.58 -7.14
N ILE A 117 1.96 -19.67 -5.81
CA ILE A 117 2.74 -20.60 -5.01
C ILE A 117 1.84 -21.78 -4.60
N GLU A 118 2.34 -22.98 -4.77
CA GLU A 118 1.84 -24.21 -4.20
C GLU A 118 2.92 -24.77 -3.26
N PHE A 119 2.58 -24.96 -1.99
CA PHE A 119 3.52 -25.50 -1.02
C PHE A 119 3.53 -27.03 -1.08
N GLU A 120 4.72 -27.60 -1.14
CA GLU A 120 4.99 -29.01 -0.94
C GLU A 120 5.53 -29.20 0.48
N GLU A 121 4.78 -29.92 1.31
CA GLU A 121 5.23 -30.27 2.66
C GLU A 121 6.32 -31.34 2.58
N VAL A 122 7.46 -31.07 3.20
CA VAL A 122 8.61 -31.95 3.25
C VAL A 122 9.12 -32.05 4.69
N ASP A 123 9.78 -33.16 5.03
CA ASP A 123 10.35 -33.35 6.37
C ASP A 123 11.63 -32.55 6.58
N GLU A 124 12.39 -32.29 5.51
CA GLU A 124 13.67 -31.59 5.56
C GLU A 124 13.81 -30.60 4.40
N LEU A 125 14.38 -29.44 4.68
CA LEU A 125 14.81 -28.46 3.68
C LEU A 125 16.27 -28.68 3.31
N SER A 126 16.67 -28.19 2.13
CA SER A 126 18.07 -28.20 1.71
C SER A 126 18.95 -27.37 2.66
N GLU A 127 20.17 -27.83 2.87
CA GLU A 127 21.15 -27.08 3.66
C GLU A 127 21.71 -25.87 2.89
N THR A 128 22.01 -24.81 3.63
CA THR A 128 22.67 -23.61 3.11
C THR A 128 23.73 -23.14 4.09
N GLU A 129 24.71 -22.35 3.60
CA GLU A 129 25.73 -21.74 4.45
C GLU A 129 25.13 -20.84 5.56
N ARG A 130 24.03 -20.15 5.26
CA ARG A 130 23.31 -19.33 6.24
C ARG A 130 22.54 -20.16 7.29
N GLY A 131 22.01 -21.32 6.90
CA GLY A 131 21.18 -22.16 7.77
C GLY A 131 20.03 -21.37 8.41
N GLU A 132 19.86 -21.50 9.71
CA GLU A 132 18.80 -20.84 10.49
C GLU A 132 19.17 -19.41 10.96
N GLY A 133 20.30 -18.88 10.52
CA GLY A 133 20.78 -17.55 10.94
C GLY A 133 19.82 -16.42 10.56
N GLY A 134 19.32 -15.71 11.57
CA GLY A 134 18.43 -14.56 11.44
C GLY A 134 18.84 -13.41 12.36
N TYR A 135 18.07 -12.31 12.33
CA TYR A 135 18.20 -11.17 13.25
C TYR A 135 19.62 -10.64 13.48
N GLY A 136 20.37 -10.45 12.40
CA GLY A 136 21.75 -9.91 12.47
C GLY A 136 22.81 -10.97 12.72
N SER A 137 22.54 -12.26 12.46
CA SER A 137 23.51 -13.36 12.56
C SER A 137 24.76 -13.17 11.70
N SER A 138 24.71 -12.31 10.67
CA SER A 138 25.83 -11.94 9.80
C SER A 138 26.69 -10.78 10.36
N GLY A 139 26.38 -10.31 11.58
CA GLY A 139 27.10 -9.19 12.23
C GLY A 139 26.48 -7.82 11.93
N LYS A 140 27.06 -6.79 12.55
CA LYS A 140 26.69 -5.38 12.35
C LYS A 140 27.60 -4.75 11.32
#